data_a1289d0940ffc906a841210595dae3e0
#
_entry.id   a1289d0940ffc906a841210595dae3e0
#
_cell.length_a   1.000
_cell.length_b   1.000
_cell.length_c   1.000
_cell.angle_alpha   90.00
_cell.angle_beta   90.00
_cell.angle_gamma   90.00
#
_symmetry.space_group_name_H-M   'P 1'
#
loop_
_entity.id
_entity.type
_entity.pdbx_description
1 polymer ?
#
loop_
_entity_poly.entity_id
_entity_poly.type
_entity_poly.pdbx_seq_one_letter_code
_entity_poly.pdbx_strand_id
1 'polypeptide(L)'
;MKKFAQENSCPMAQKVENFLKDLARWRDCALYMPTDELIWYLYNDTGYYSYAGAMPGGAQRQANLRMLFEKARQYEGTSYRGLFNFINFINKLKSSQGDMGSAKIIGENEDVVRIMSIHKSKGLEFPVVIVAGCGKRFNMMDLNSSILLHQDLGFGPDYVDYKRRISYTTPP
;
A
#
# COMPACT_ATOMS: atom_id res chain seq x y z
N MET A 1 32.60 -3.13 -0.72
CA MET A 1 32.55 -3.80 0.59
C MET A 1 33.51 -4.99 0.71
N LYS A 2 33.49 -6.00 -0.19
CA LYS A 2 34.39 -7.15 -0.10
C LYS A 2 35.91 -6.78 -0.03
N LYS A 3 36.36 -5.83 -0.86
CA LYS A 3 37.78 -5.37 -0.83
C LYS A 3 38.14 -4.68 0.49
N PHE A 4 37.24 -3.88 1.07
CA PHE A 4 37.44 -3.21 2.35
C PHE A 4 37.61 -4.19 3.51
N ALA A 5 36.86 -5.28 3.54
CA ALA A 5 36.96 -6.30 4.59
C ALA A 5 38.27 -7.10 4.54
N GLN A 6 38.86 -7.27 3.33
CA GLN A 6 40.11 -8.01 3.13
C GLN A 6 41.36 -7.17 3.45
N GLU A 7 41.27 -5.83 3.32
CA GLU A 7 42.42 -4.93 3.45
C GLU A 7 42.60 -4.34 4.87
N ASN A 8 41.59 -4.47 5.73
CA ASN A 8 41.57 -3.81 7.05
C ASN A 8 41.24 -4.79 8.18
N SER A 9 42.18 -4.94 9.13
CA SER A 9 41.98 -5.69 10.39
C SER A 9 41.33 -4.80 11.47
N CYS A 10 40.14 -4.24 11.21
CA CYS A 10 39.48 -3.42 12.18
C CYS A 10 38.09 -4.03 12.56
N PRO A 11 37.48 -3.64 13.71
CA PRO A 11 36.17 -4.17 14.12
C PRO A 11 35.07 -3.95 13.07
N MET A 12 35.18 -2.90 12.25
CA MET A 12 34.27 -2.63 11.15
C MET A 12 34.42 -3.64 10.03
N ALA A 13 35.65 -4.04 9.68
CA ALA A 13 35.92 -5.07 8.66
C ALA A 13 35.24 -6.39 9.02
N GLN A 14 35.35 -6.79 10.28
CA GLN A 14 34.74 -8.02 10.80
C GLN A 14 33.19 -7.97 10.72
N LYS A 15 32.57 -6.83 11.03
CA LYS A 15 31.11 -6.64 10.88
C LYS A 15 30.69 -6.75 9.40
N VAL A 16 31.46 -6.17 8.50
CA VAL A 16 31.20 -6.25 7.05
C VAL A 16 31.34 -7.69 6.56
N GLU A 17 32.35 -8.42 7.01
CA GLU A 17 32.56 -9.81 6.63
C GLU A 17 31.40 -10.70 7.11
N ASN A 18 30.99 -10.56 8.38
CA ASN A 18 29.86 -11.29 8.93
C ASN A 18 28.58 -11.00 8.14
N PHE A 19 28.30 -9.71 7.86
CA PHE A 19 27.15 -9.34 7.04
C PHE A 19 27.19 -9.95 5.63
N LEU A 20 28.36 -10.00 5.00
CA LEU A 20 28.50 -10.62 3.68
C LEU A 20 28.27 -12.14 3.70
N LYS A 21 28.67 -12.81 4.79
CA LYS A 21 28.37 -14.24 5.02
C LYS A 21 26.88 -14.47 5.19
N ASP A 22 26.23 -13.65 6.02
CA ASP A 22 24.78 -13.71 6.22
C ASP A 22 24.02 -13.42 4.92
N LEU A 23 24.43 -12.40 4.16
CA LEU A 23 23.84 -12.06 2.87
C LEU A 23 23.97 -13.20 1.84
N ALA A 24 25.09 -13.91 1.82
CA ALA A 24 25.27 -15.08 0.96
C ALA A 24 24.28 -16.18 1.35
N ARG A 25 24.19 -16.50 2.65
CA ARG A 25 23.24 -17.48 3.20
C ARG A 25 21.80 -17.12 2.86
N TRP A 26 21.38 -15.87 3.04
CA TRP A 26 20.02 -15.43 2.71
C TRP A 26 19.71 -15.51 1.22
N ARG A 27 20.69 -15.25 0.36
CA ARG A 27 20.55 -15.43 -1.09
C ARG A 27 20.36 -16.88 -1.47
N ASP A 28 21.09 -17.79 -0.83
CA ASP A 28 20.91 -19.22 -1.04
C ASP A 28 19.52 -19.67 -0.58
N CYS A 29 19.05 -19.22 0.59
CA CYS A 29 17.70 -19.47 1.06
C CYS A 29 16.63 -18.97 0.07
N ALA A 30 16.84 -17.79 -0.53
CA ALA A 30 15.90 -17.19 -1.49
C ALA A 30 15.74 -17.99 -2.80
N LEU A 31 16.64 -18.95 -3.10
CA LEU A 31 16.52 -19.83 -4.25
C LEU A 31 15.52 -20.97 -4.04
N TYR A 32 15.30 -21.38 -2.79
CA TYR A 32 14.55 -22.59 -2.46
C TYR A 32 13.30 -22.33 -1.61
N MET A 33 13.28 -21.21 -0.86
CA MET A 33 12.16 -20.89 0.04
C MET A 33 11.10 -20.06 -0.67
N PRO A 34 9.81 -20.30 -0.39
CA PRO A 34 8.73 -19.38 -0.74
C PRO A 34 8.98 -17.99 -0.16
N THR A 35 8.48 -16.94 -0.83
CA THR A 35 8.79 -15.54 -0.45
C THR A 35 8.27 -15.19 0.94
N ASP A 36 7.12 -15.70 1.35
CA ASP A 36 6.55 -15.48 2.68
C ASP A 36 7.40 -16.16 3.77
N GLU A 37 7.81 -17.40 3.57
CA GLU A 37 8.71 -18.12 4.49
C GLU A 37 10.07 -17.42 4.60
N LEU A 38 10.63 -16.97 3.48
CA LEU A 38 11.87 -16.19 3.46
C LEU A 38 11.75 -14.90 4.26
N ILE A 39 10.65 -14.15 4.10
CA ILE A 39 10.41 -12.90 4.87
C ILE A 39 10.37 -13.21 6.37
N TRP A 40 9.63 -14.25 6.77
CA TRP A 40 9.54 -14.63 8.18
C TRP A 40 10.87 -15.11 8.75
N TYR A 41 11.61 -15.90 7.97
CA TYR A 41 12.96 -16.34 8.30
C TYR A 41 13.90 -15.13 8.54
N LEU A 42 13.91 -14.16 7.64
CA LEU A 42 14.71 -12.94 7.77
C LEU A 42 14.33 -12.11 8.99
N TYR A 43 13.04 -11.99 9.30
CA TYR A 43 12.58 -11.28 10.50
C TYR A 43 13.14 -11.88 11.79
N ASN A 44 13.18 -13.20 11.87
CA ASN A 44 13.69 -13.92 13.05
C ASN A 44 15.22 -13.95 13.08
N ASP A 45 15.86 -14.27 11.97
CA ASP A 45 17.32 -14.39 11.88
C ASP A 45 18.05 -13.06 12.16
N THR A 46 17.48 -11.95 11.71
CA THR A 46 17.99 -10.60 12.01
C THR A 46 17.49 -10.01 13.32
N GLY A 47 16.51 -10.61 13.98
CA GLY A 47 15.82 -10.04 15.14
C GLY A 47 15.00 -8.80 14.82
N TYR A 48 14.81 -8.46 13.53
CA TYR A 48 14.18 -7.20 13.11
C TYR A 48 12.73 -7.07 13.59
N TYR A 49 11.98 -8.17 13.63
CA TYR A 49 10.60 -8.18 14.11
C TYR A 49 10.49 -7.76 15.58
N SER A 50 11.37 -8.31 16.43
CA SER A 50 11.43 -7.97 17.85
C SER A 50 11.93 -6.54 18.07
N TYR A 51 12.96 -6.14 17.32
CA TYR A 51 13.48 -4.77 17.35
C TYR A 51 12.40 -3.74 16.96
N ALA A 52 11.66 -3.98 15.87
CA ALA A 52 10.58 -3.11 15.44
C ALA A 52 9.47 -2.98 16.51
N GLY A 53 9.19 -4.07 17.24
CA GLY A 53 8.23 -4.08 18.35
C GLY A 53 8.66 -3.27 19.56
N ALA A 54 9.96 -3.19 19.84
CA ALA A 54 10.52 -2.40 20.93
C ALA A 54 10.59 -0.89 20.65
N MET A 55 10.39 -0.46 19.40
CA MET A 55 10.40 0.95 19.02
C MET A 55 9.08 1.66 19.37
N PRO A 56 9.08 3.02 19.49
CA PRO A 56 7.83 3.77 19.61
C PRO A 56 6.83 3.42 18.50
N GLY A 57 5.59 3.11 18.86
CA GLY A 57 4.59 2.58 17.92
C GLY A 57 4.86 1.14 17.46
N GLY A 58 5.53 0.34 18.28
CA GLY A 58 5.98 -1.00 17.97
C GLY A 58 4.86 -1.95 17.52
N ALA A 59 3.68 -1.88 18.14
CA ALA A 59 2.53 -2.67 17.75
C ALA A 59 2.13 -2.40 16.29
N GLN A 60 2.08 -1.12 15.86
CA GLN A 60 1.79 -0.76 14.47
C GLN A 60 2.89 -1.23 13.51
N ARG A 61 4.16 -1.12 13.92
CA ARG A 61 5.29 -1.59 13.10
C ARG A 61 5.22 -3.09 12.89
N GLN A 62 4.99 -3.87 13.94
CA GLN A 62 4.82 -5.32 13.83
C GLN A 62 3.61 -5.71 12.98
N ALA A 63 2.49 -4.98 13.11
CA ALA A 63 1.33 -5.21 12.27
C ALA A 63 1.62 -4.95 10.79
N ASN A 64 2.38 -3.90 10.46
CA ASN A 64 2.83 -3.63 9.09
C ASN A 64 3.76 -4.73 8.55
N LEU A 65 4.66 -5.25 9.39
CA LEU A 65 5.53 -6.37 9.00
C LEU A 65 4.73 -7.66 8.75
N ARG A 66 3.72 -7.94 9.59
CA ARG A 66 2.78 -9.05 9.35
C ARG A 66 1.99 -8.86 8.06
N MET A 67 1.53 -7.65 7.79
CA MET A 67 0.81 -7.36 6.54
C MET A 67 1.69 -7.62 5.31
N LEU A 68 2.99 -7.30 5.35
CA LEU A 68 3.91 -7.64 4.27
C LEU A 68 4.04 -9.16 4.10
N PHE A 69 4.16 -9.90 5.19
CA PHE A 69 4.18 -11.36 5.16
C PHE A 69 2.90 -11.94 4.54
N GLU A 70 1.72 -11.47 4.97
CA GLU A 70 0.43 -11.92 4.43
C GLU A 70 0.29 -11.59 2.92
N LYS A 71 0.79 -10.44 2.48
CA LYS A 71 0.83 -10.07 1.06
C LYS A 71 1.73 -11.00 0.25
N ALA A 72 2.89 -11.35 0.79
CA ALA A 72 3.78 -12.33 0.16
C ALA A 72 3.12 -13.70 0.05
N ARG A 73 2.46 -14.15 1.12
CA ARG A 73 1.72 -15.42 1.15
C ARG A 73 0.59 -15.46 0.12
N GLN A 74 -0.20 -14.38 0.03
CA GLN A 74 -1.24 -14.26 -1.00
C GLN A 74 -0.65 -14.30 -2.41
N TYR A 75 0.51 -13.66 -2.60
CA TYR A 75 1.20 -13.62 -3.89
C TYR A 75 1.76 -14.99 -4.29
N GLU A 76 2.35 -15.73 -3.37
CA GLU A 76 2.83 -17.10 -3.62
C GLU A 76 1.71 -18.08 -4.04
N GLY A 77 0.46 -17.81 -3.66
CA GLY A 77 -0.72 -18.53 -4.14
C GLY A 77 -1.06 -18.27 -5.62
N THR A 78 -0.40 -17.32 -6.27
CA THR A 78 -0.61 -16.98 -7.69
C THR A 78 0.32 -17.77 -8.61
N SER A 79 0.11 -17.66 -9.92
CA SER A 79 1.00 -18.28 -10.92
C SER A 79 2.39 -17.61 -11.02
N TYR A 80 2.52 -16.39 -10.50
CA TYR A 80 3.77 -15.60 -10.54
C TYR A 80 4.49 -15.70 -9.19
N ARG A 81 5.23 -16.77 -8.98
CA ARG A 81 5.94 -17.04 -7.72
C ARG A 81 7.35 -16.45 -7.69
N GLY A 82 7.90 -16.36 -6.47
CA GLY A 82 9.29 -16.06 -6.21
C GLY A 82 9.60 -14.59 -5.93
N LEU A 83 10.71 -14.39 -5.20
CA LEU A 83 11.13 -13.10 -4.66
C LEU A 83 11.23 -11.98 -5.71
N PHE A 84 11.80 -12.27 -6.88
CA PHE A 84 11.97 -11.27 -7.95
C PHE A 84 10.62 -10.73 -8.44
N ASN A 85 9.67 -11.63 -8.70
CA ASN A 85 8.34 -11.25 -9.16
C ASN A 85 7.56 -10.51 -8.08
N PHE A 86 7.70 -10.92 -6.83
CA PHE A 86 7.10 -10.23 -5.69
C PHE A 86 7.64 -8.80 -5.54
N ILE A 87 8.95 -8.58 -5.65
CA ILE A 87 9.55 -7.24 -5.62
C ILE A 87 8.99 -6.36 -6.76
N ASN A 88 8.88 -6.89 -7.97
CA ASN A 88 8.30 -6.17 -9.10
C ASN A 88 6.82 -5.82 -8.87
N PHE A 89 6.05 -6.73 -8.28
CA PHE A 89 4.66 -6.48 -7.87
C PHE A 89 4.56 -5.34 -6.86
N ILE A 90 5.39 -5.36 -5.80
CA ILE A 90 5.43 -4.28 -4.80
C ILE A 90 5.83 -2.92 -5.43
N ASN A 91 6.80 -2.92 -6.35
CA ASN A 91 7.21 -1.71 -7.05
C ASN A 91 6.09 -1.15 -7.94
N LYS A 92 5.35 -2.00 -8.64
CA LYS A 92 4.17 -1.59 -9.41
C LYS A 92 3.07 -1.00 -8.52
N LEU A 93 2.80 -1.60 -7.35
CA LEU A 93 1.84 -1.05 -6.39
C LEU A 93 2.24 0.35 -5.92
N LYS A 94 3.53 0.58 -5.63
CA LYS A 94 4.03 1.90 -5.26
C LYS A 94 3.88 2.94 -6.37
N SER A 95 4.14 2.56 -7.62
CA SER A 95 4.08 3.47 -8.77
C SER A 95 2.65 3.82 -9.21
N SER A 96 1.68 2.93 -8.96
CA SER A 96 0.27 3.12 -9.33
C SER A 96 -0.55 3.92 -8.29
N GLN A 97 0.11 4.64 -7.38
CA GLN A 97 -0.52 5.34 -6.24
C GLN A 97 -1.36 4.43 -5.33
N GLY A 98 -1.22 3.14 -5.46
CA GLY A 98 -1.80 2.15 -4.57
C GLY A 98 -1.01 2.12 -3.26
N ASP A 99 -1.39 2.95 -2.28
CA ASP A 99 -0.94 2.74 -0.91
C ASP A 99 -1.46 1.38 -0.44
N MET A 100 -0.55 0.50 0.00
CA MET A 100 -0.95 -0.78 0.61
C MET A 100 -1.76 -0.59 1.90
N GLY A 101 -1.92 0.66 2.33
CA GLY A 101 -2.53 1.01 3.59
C GLY A 101 -1.66 0.62 4.78
N SER A 102 -1.88 1.26 5.90
CA SER A 102 -1.31 0.83 7.18
C SER A 102 -2.13 -0.35 7.73
N ALA A 103 -1.48 -1.34 8.32
CA ALA A 103 -2.18 -2.44 8.99
C ALA A 103 -3.12 -1.87 10.06
N LYS A 104 -4.40 -2.23 10.00
CA LYS A 104 -5.37 -1.83 11.03
C LYS A 104 -5.13 -2.67 12.28
N ILE A 105 -4.62 -2.06 13.34
CA ILE A 105 -4.51 -2.68 14.65
C ILE A 105 -5.83 -2.56 15.41
N ILE A 106 -6.58 -1.47 15.15
CA ILE A 106 -7.80 -1.14 15.86
C ILE A 106 -8.93 -2.02 15.33
N GLY A 107 -9.44 -2.92 16.16
CA GLY A 107 -10.62 -3.75 15.89
C GLY A 107 -11.88 -2.90 15.69
N GLU A 108 -12.91 -3.50 15.10
CA GLU A 108 -14.20 -2.80 14.86
C GLU A 108 -14.92 -2.44 16.17
N ASN A 109 -14.67 -3.19 17.26
CA ASN A 109 -15.34 -3.06 18.55
C ASN A 109 -14.54 -2.27 19.59
N GLU A 110 -13.44 -1.59 19.22
CA GLU A 110 -12.68 -0.78 20.18
C GLU A 110 -13.34 0.58 20.41
N ASP A 111 -13.28 1.06 21.66
CA ASP A 111 -13.79 2.37 22.09
C ASP A 111 -12.84 3.48 21.60
N VAL A 112 -13.04 3.91 20.37
CA VAL A 112 -12.19 4.91 19.69
C VAL A 112 -13.01 5.86 18.84
N VAL A 113 -12.55 7.09 18.71
CA VAL A 113 -13.09 8.05 17.75
C VAL A 113 -12.50 7.75 16.35
N ARG A 114 -13.38 7.47 15.38
CA ARG A 114 -12.98 7.16 14.00
C ARG A 114 -13.28 8.34 13.08
N ILE A 115 -12.26 8.84 12.41
CA ILE A 115 -12.41 9.86 11.37
C ILE A 115 -12.32 9.17 10.00
N MET A 116 -13.35 9.30 9.19
CA MET A 116 -13.43 8.65 7.89
C MET A 116 -14.30 9.45 6.90
N SER A 117 -14.19 9.14 5.62
CA SER A 117 -15.10 9.68 4.62
C SER A 117 -16.46 8.96 4.64
N ILE A 118 -17.52 9.61 4.17
CA ILE A 118 -18.85 9.02 4.03
C ILE A 118 -18.79 7.73 3.19
N HIS A 119 -17.98 7.70 2.14
CA HIS A 119 -17.81 6.50 1.31
C HIS A 119 -17.21 5.32 2.07
N LYS A 120 -16.28 5.58 3.01
CA LYS A 120 -15.68 4.52 3.85
C LYS A 120 -16.59 4.03 4.96
N SER A 121 -17.60 4.83 5.34
CA SER A 121 -18.59 4.44 6.35
C SER A 121 -19.76 3.64 5.78
N LYS A 122 -19.88 3.50 4.47
CA LYS A 122 -20.97 2.73 3.83
C LYS A 122 -21.00 1.29 4.36
N GLY A 123 -22.16 0.90 4.89
CA GLY A 123 -22.37 -0.43 5.48
C GLY A 123 -21.90 -0.57 6.92
N LEU A 124 -21.44 0.50 7.57
CA LEU A 124 -21.03 0.52 8.98
C LEU A 124 -22.06 1.29 9.81
N GLU A 125 -22.30 0.82 11.03
CA GLU A 125 -23.18 1.46 12.01
C GLU A 125 -22.37 1.99 13.19
N PHE A 126 -22.69 3.17 13.68
CA PHE A 126 -22.01 3.79 14.81
C PHE A 126 -23.03 4.36 15.81
N PRO A 127 -22.80 4.20 17.13
CA PRO A 127 -23.67 4.75 18.16
C PRO A 127 -23.81 6.28 18.10
N VAL A 128 -22.72 6.96 17.73
CA VAL A 128 -22.67 8.41 17.58
C VAL A 128 -21.96 8.76 16.27
N VAL A 129 -22.61 9.60 15.45
CA VAL A 129 -22.07 10.04 14.16
C VAL A 129 -22.06 11.58 14.12
N ILE A 130 -20.90 12.14 13.84
CA ILE A 130 -20.72 13.58 13.65
C ILE A 130 -20.35 13.81 12.18
N VAL A 131 -21.27 14.44 11.43
CA VAL A 131 -21.01 14.80 10.03
C VAL A 131 -20.42 16.21 9.99
N ALA A 132 -19.15 16.31 9.59
CA ALA A 132 -18.42 17.57 9.48
C ALA A 132 -18.44 18.10 8.05
N GLY A 133 -18.42 19.43 7.90
CA GLY A 133 -18.29 20.10 6.61
C GLY A 133 -19.59 20.19 5.79
N CYS A 134 -20.77 20.05 6.42
CA CYS A 134 -22.07 20.15 5.75
C CYS A 134 -22.33 21.52 5.09
N GLY A 135 -21.60 22.56 5.48
CA GLY A 135 -21.68 23.91 4.85
C GLY A 135 -20.86 24.06 3.57
N LYS A 136 -20.10 23.03 3.15
CA LYS A 136 -19.35 23.09 1.88
C LYS A 136 -20.32 23.01 0.71
N ARG A 137 -20.12 23.88 -0.30
CA ARG A 137 -20.82 23.77 -1.58
C ARG A 137 -20.45 22.48 -2.29
N PHE A 138 -21.40 21.90 -3.00
CA PHE A 138 -21.11 20.75 -3.88
C PHE A 138 -20.11 21.16 -4.96
N ASN A 139 -19.26 20.23 -5.32
CA ASN A 139 -18.38 20.41 -6.46
C ASN A 139 -19.21 20.31 -7.75
N MET A 140 -19.28 21.40 -8.50
CA MET A 140 -20.02 21.49 -9.76
C MET A 140 -19.12 21.29 -10.98
N MET A 141 -17.88 20.85 -10.80
CA MET A 141 -16.92 20.69 -11.91
C MET A 141 -17.40 19.67 -12.94
N ASP A 142 -18.10 18.64 -12.49
CA ASP A 142 -18.63 17.61 -13.39
C ASP A 142 -19.72 18.13 -14.35
N LEU A 143 -20.42 19.20 -13.96
CA LEU A 143 -21.41 19.84 -14.82
C LEU A 143 -20.80 20.66 -15.96
N ASN A 144 -19.50 20.98 -15.87
CA ASN A 144 -18.76 21.68 -16.94
C ASN A 144 -18.06 20.68 -17.89
N SER A 145 -18.35 19.40 -17.80
CA SER A 145 -17.84 18.38 -18.70
C SER A 145 -18.58 18.47 -20.04
N SER A 146 -17.84 18.31 -21.14
CA SER A 146 -18.39 18.26 -22.51
C SER A 146 -19.32 17.06 -22.73
N ILE A 147 -19.38 16.14 -21.80
CA ILE A 147 -20.22 14.96 -21.83
C ILE A 147 -20.83 14.79 -20.44
N LEU A 148 -22.16 14.84 -20.37
CA LEU A 148 -22.92 14.54 -19.16
C LEU A 148 -23.50 13.12 -19.26
N LEU A 149 -23.41 12.37 -18.18
CA LEU A 149 -23.99 11.04 -18.06
C LEU A 149 -24.99 11.02 -16.92
N HIS A 150 -26.20 10.57 -17.18
CA HIS A 150 -27.23 10.40 -16.18
C HIS A 150 -27.79 8.98 -16.24
N GLN A 151 -28.04 8.36 -15.09
CA GLN A 151 -28.45 6.96 -15.02
C GLN A 151 -29.75 6.69 -15.76
N ASP A 152 -30.73 7.61 -15.66
CA ASP A 152 -32.08 7.44 -16.22
C ASP A 152 -32.25 8.20 -17.54
N LEU A 153 -31.60 9.36 -17.71
CA LEU A 153 -31.71 10.20 -18.89
C LEU A 153 -30.69 9.85 -19.99
N GLY A 154 -29.61 9.15 -19.63
CA GLY A 154 -28.63 8.63 -20.56
C GLY A 154 -27.47 9.59 -20.84
N PHE A 155 -27.20 9.87 -22.10
CA PHE A 155 -25.98 10.53 -22.58
C PHE A 155 -26.31 11.91 -23.16
N GLY A 156 -25.73 12.96 -22.57
CA GLY A 156 -25.87 14.36 -23.01
C GLY A 156 -24.52 14.95 -23.45
N PRO A 157 -24.15 14.89 -24.73
CA PRO A 157 -22.94 15.53 -25.24
C PRO A 157 -23.20 17.02 -25.50
N ASP A 158 -22.12 17.82 -25.53
CA ASP A 158 -22.20 19.17 -26.07
C ASP A 158 -22.49 19.13 -27.56
N TYR A 159 -23.48 19.91 -28.00
CA TYR A 159 -23.74 20.13 -29.39
C TYR A 159 -22.92 21.32 -29.92
N VAL A 160 -22.20 21.12 -31.02
CA VAL A 160 -21.39 22.16 -31.68
C VAL A 160 -21.89 22.43 -33.10
N ASP A 161 -22.45 23.62 -33.32
CA ASP A 161 -22.76 24.10 -34.67
C ASP A 161 -21.55 24.86 -35.24
N TYR A 162 -20.81 24.20 -36.09
CA TYR A 162 -19.59 24.74 -36.70
C TYR A 162 -19.88 25.90 -37.68
N LYS A 163 -21.08 25.96 -38.26
CA LYS A 163 -21.46 27.04 -39.21
C LYS A 163 -21.74 28.33 -38.46
N ARG A 164 -22.44 28.22 -37.31
CA ARG A 164 -22.84 29.38 -36.50
C ARG A 164 -21.80 29.67 -35.41
N ARG A 165 -20.81 28.79 -35.17
CA ARG A 165 -19.80 28.86 -34.10
C ARG A 165 -20.41 28.98 -32.72
N ILE A 166 -21.46 28.21 -32.46
CA ILE A 166 -22.12 28.15 -31.18
C ILE A 166 -22.01 26.73 -30.62
N SER A 167 -21.87 26.65 -29.30
CA SER A 167 -21.87 25.39 -28.56
C SER A 167 -22.88 25.52 -27.44
N TYR A 168 -23.64 24.48 -27.17
CA TYR A 168 -24.53 24.40 -26.03
C TYR A 168 -24.62 22.97 -25.54
N THR A 169 -24.76 22.84 -24.19
CA THR A 169 -24.91 21.56 -23.52
C THR A 169 -26.30 21.01 -23.79
N THR A 170 -26.39 19.77 -24.23
CA THR A 170 -27.69 19.09 -24.33
C THR A 170 -27.99 18.39 -23.00
N PRO A 171 -29.26 18.29 -22.60
CA PRO A 171 -29.63 17.45 -21.47
C PRO A 171 -29.26 15.99 -21.79
N PRO A 172 -28.79 15.22 -20.78
CA PRO A 172 -28.56 13.81 -20.92
C PRO A 172 -29.81 13.02 -21.14
#